data_58bb8d269b47142b0810cb1691d4d3f1
#
_entry.id   58bb8d269b47142b0810cb1691d4d3f1
#
_cell.length_a   1.000
_cell.length_b   1.000
_cell.length_c   1.000
_cell.angle_alpha   90.00
_cell.angle_beta   90.00
_cell.angle_gamma   90.00
#
_symmetry.space_group_name_H-M   'P 1'
#
loop_
_entity.id
_entity.type
_entity.pdbx_description
1 polymer ?
#
loop_
_entity_poly.entity_id
_entity_poly.type
_entity_poly.pdbx_seq_one_letter_code
_entity_poly.pdbx_strand_id
1 'polypeptide(L)'
;GARNGLDADHITRRLSFGVGTRLVTSAGDPALKGVYKLVALRRDTRWVPAMKLSDSPSKIPNPGDKRAWRLYDRRDKATADLLSTKDESPTDMPKIVLRHMTEASLQRSLSRKDILEVEPLQREILKDGRLVYEFPDIEAIRAVRQADTDRLDPGVKRLMNPHIYHVSLTEKMWQLKQKLIASMRGAVPGKESSRRPAD
;
A
#
# COMPACT_ATOMS: atom_id res chain seq x y z
N GLY A 1 31.82 -24.59 -12.82
CA GLY A 1 32.23 -23.88 -14.03
C GLY A 1 33.44 -24.54 -14.69
N ALA A 2 34.61 -24.45 -14.11
CA ALA A 2 35.85 -24.93 -14.73
C ALA A 2 35.87 -26.46 -15.06
N ARG A 3 35.21 -27.31 -14.27
CA ARG A 3 35.10 -28.75 -14.53
C ARG A 3 34.32 -29.12 -15.80
N ASN A 4 33.51 -28.20 -16.32
CA ASN A 4 32.64 -28.40 -17.50
C ASN A 4 33.08 -27.55 -18.70
N GLY A 5 34.34 -27.04 -18.72
CA GLY A 5 34.85 -26.21 -19.80
C GLY A 5 34.22 -24.84 -19.95
N LEU A 6 33.47 -24.36 -18.93
CA LEU A 6 32.84 -23.04 -18.95
C LEU A 6 33.83 -21.99 -18.42
N ASP A 7 33.96 -20.90 -19.17
CA ASP A 7 34.75 -19.75 -18.76
C ASP A 7 34.11 -19.06 -17.55
N ALA A 8 34.82 -19.06 -16.43
CA ALA A 8 34.35 -18.50 -15.17
C ALA A 8 34.10 -17.00 -15.26
N ASP A 9 34.95 -16.25 -15.97
CA ASP A 9 34.81 -14.80 -16.11
C ASP A 9 33.59 -14.44 -16.96
N HIS A 10 33.35 -15.21 -18.02
CA HIS A 10 32.18 -15.04 -18.87
C HIS A 10 30.87 -15.31 -18.11
N ILE A 11 30.85 -16.30 -17.25
CA ILE A 11 29.69 -16.62 -16.39
C ILE A 11 29.50 -15.53 -15.34
N THR A 12 30.57 -15.15 -14.64
CA THR A 12 30.49 -14.14 -13.54
C THR A 12 29.95 -12.80 -14.03
N ARG A 13 30.35 -12.36 -15.23
CA ARG A 13 29.85 -11.12 -15.82
C ARG A 13 28.36 -11.14 -16.17
N ARG A 14 27.74 -12.31 -16.26
CA ARG A 14 26.32 -12.51 -16.56
C ARG A 14 25.47 -12.79 -15.32
N LEU A 15 26.11 -12.98 -14.16
CA LEU A 15 25.41 -13.23 -12.91
C LEU A 15 25.05 -11.89 -12.24
N SER A 16 23.82 -11.80 -11.81
CA SER A 16 23.31 -10.71 -10.98
C SER A 16 22.65 -11.33 -9.75
N PHE A 17 23.05 -10.85 -8.57
CA PHE A 17 22.51 -11.33 -7.30
C PHE A 17 21.59 -10.28 -6.71
N GLY A 18 20.33 -10.65 -6.49
CA GLY A 18 19.42 -9.88 -5.67
C GLY A 18 19.64 -10.22 -4.19
N VAL A 19 20.06 -9.24 -3.40
CA VAL A 19 20.23 -9.41 -1.96
C VAL A 19 19.11 -8.72 -1.20
N GLY A 20 18.53 -9.42 -0.22
CA GLY A 20 17.48 -8.89 0.63
C GLY A 20 18.00 -8.42 1.98
N THR A 21 17.14 -7.79 2.74
CA THR A 21 17.40 -7.21 4.05
C THR A 21 18.07 -8.20 5.02
N ARG A 22 17.73 -9.48 4.94
CA ARG A 22 18.30 -10.54 5.81
C ARG A 22 19.80 -10.73 5.70
N LEU A 23 20.45 -10.20 4.65
CA LEU A 23 21.89 -10.29 4.51
C LEU A 23 22.62 -9.42 5.53
N VAL A 24 22.01 -8.28 5.90
CA VAL A 24 22.62 -7.23 6.72
C VAL A 24 21.86 -6.95 8.03
N THR A 25 20.79 -7.66 8.30
CA THR A 25 19.96 -7.47 9.50
C THR A 25 19.82 -8.77 10.29
N SER A 26 19.53 -8.65 11.58
CA SER A 26 19.23 -9.78 12.46
C SER A 26 17.91 -10.48 12.04
N ALA A 27 17.71 -11.68 12.59
CA ALA A 27 16.45 -12.40 12.48
C ALA A 27 15.30 -11.63 13.16
N GLY A 28 14.08 -11.79 12.69
CA GLY A 28 12.88 -11.13 13.20
C GLY A 28 12.30 -10.09 12.23
N ASP A 29 11.76 -9.01 12.76
CA ASP A 29 11.17 -7.89 12.02
C ASP A 29 11.98 -6.60 12.25
N PRO A 30 13.17 -6.48 11.64
CA PRO A 30 14.13 -5.41 11.93
C PRO A 30 13.76 -4.05 11.33
N ALA A 31 12.69 -4.00 10.53
CA ALA A 31 12.27 -2.80 9.81
C ALA A 31 10.92 -2.30 10.32
N LEU A 32 10.72 -0.99 10.25
CA LEU A 32 9.42 -0.34 10.55
C LEU A 32 8.36 -0.54 9.45
N LYS A 33 8.53 -1.54 8.58
CA LYS A 33 7.61 -1.88 7.47
C LYS A 33 7.35 -0.74 6.48
N GLY A 34 8.26 0.23 6.41
CA GLY A 34 8.24 1.25 5.39
C GLY A 34 8.48 0.63 4.01
N VAL A 35 7.70 1.04 3.00
CA VAL A 35 7.87 0.60 1.61
C VAL A 35 7.90 1.79 0.68
N TYR A 36 8.78 1.70 -0.33
CA TYR A 36 8.83 2.64 -1.44
C TYR A 36 8.51 1.89 -2.74
N LYS A 37 7.47 2.29 -3.45
CA LYS A 37 6.98 1.63 -4.67
C LYS A 37 6.64 2.66 -5.73
N LEU A 38 7.05 2.36 -6.98
CA LEU A 38 6.59 3.10 -8.14
C LEU A 38 5.10 2.82 -8.37
N VAL A 39 4.27 3.88 -8.42
CA VAL A 39 2.81 3.77 -8.55
C VAL A 39 2.24 4.59 -9.70
N ALA A 40 3.03 5.47 -10.30
CA ALA A 40 2.66 6.23 -11.48
C ALA A 40 3.90 6.68 -12.24
N LEU A 41 3.75 6.87 -13.54
CA LEU A 41 4.74 7.43 -14.45
C LEU A 41 4.16 8.64 -15.17
N ARG A 42 4.94 9.69 -15.31
CA ARG A 42 4.56 10.82 -16.15
C ARG A 42 4.89 10.48 -17.61
N ARG A 43 3.87 10.49 -18.46
CA ARG A 43 4.00 10.39 -19.92
C ARG A 43 3.44 11.67 -20.50
N ASP A 44 4.30 12.44 -21.16
CA ASP A 44 4.00 13.78 -21.64
C ASP A 44 3.43 14.66 -20.52
N THR A 45 2.17 15.05 -20.60
CA THR A 45 1.47 15.88 -19.63
C THR A 45 0.62 15.09 -18.62
N ARG A 46 0.53 13.76 -18.75
CA ARG A 46 -0.39 12.93 -17.96
C ARG A 46 0.35 11.98 -17.04
N TRP A 47 -0.17 11.81 -15.83
CA TRP A 47 0.23 10.75 -14.92
C TRP A 47 -0.51 9.47 -15.28
N VAL A 48 0.25 8.43 -15.62
CA VAL A 48 -0.28 7.10 -15.94
C VAL A 48 -0.02 6.20 -14.74
N PRO A 49 -1.07 5.59 -14.16
CA PRO A 49 -0.91 4.65 -13.07
C PRO A 49 -0.01 3.48 -13.47
N ALA A 50 0.86 3.07 -12.58
CA ALA A 50 1.78 1.96 -12.75
C ALA A 50 1.78 1.06 -11.52
N MET A 51 2.07 -0.22 -11.70
CA MET A 51 2.22 -1.17 -10.60
C MET A 51 3.12 -2.34 -11.02
N LYS A 52 3.64 -3.05 -10.03
CA LYS A 52 4.30 -4.34 -10.22
C LYS A 52 3.38 -5.44 -9.70
N LEU A 53 3.11 -6.45 -10.51
CA LEU A 53 2.42 -7.65 -10.03
C LEU A 53 3.34 -8.48 -9.13
N SER A 54 2.74 -9.21 -8.22
CA SER A 54 3.40 -10.14 -7.31
C SER A 54 2.50 -11.35 -7.11
N ASP A 55 3.10 -12.51 -6.87
CA ASP A 55 2.37 -13.73 -6.54
C ASP A 55 1.61 -13.59 -5.21
N SER A 56 2.11 -12.75 -4.31
CA SER A 56 1.44 -12.41 -3.07
C SER A 56 0.54 -11.18 -3.26
N PRO A 57 -0.79 -11.29 -3.13
CA PRO A 57 -1.73 -10.17 -3.28
C PRO A 57 -1.42 -8.99 -2.33
N SER A 58 -0.94 -9.27 -1.12
CA SER A 58 -0.58 -8.26 -0.13
C SER A 58 0.64 -7.40 -0.55
N LYS A 59 1.47 -7.90 -1.47
CA LYS A 59 2.64 -7.18 -2.00
C LYS A 59 2.34 -6.35 -3.24
N ILE A 60 1.13 -6.46 -3.82
CA ILE A 60 0.72 -5.67 -4.97
C ILE A 60 0.40 -4.25 -4.51
N PRO A 61 1.13 -3.23 -5.02
CA PRO A 61 0.91 -1.85 -4.60
C PRO A 61 -0.45 -1.31 -5.08
N ASN A 62 -0.92 -0.25 -4.44
CA ASN A 62 -2.07 0.51 -4.91
C ASN A 62 -1.58 1.56 -5.92
N PRO A 63 -2.06 1.53 -7.19
CA PRO A 63 -1.53 2.36 -8.27
C PRO A 63 -2.04 3.81 -8.23
N GLY A 64 -1.36 4.68 -8.96
CA GLY A 64 -1.81 6.04 -9.21
C GLY A 64 -1.50 7.03 -8.09
N ASP A 65 -1.86 8.29 -8.34
CA ASP A 65 -1.83 9.36 -7.35
C ASP A 65 -3.02 9.19 -6.40
N LYS A 66 -2.75 9.18 -5.10
CA LYS A 66 -3.73 8.81 -4.08
C LYS A 66 -3.60 9.62 -2.82
N ARG A 67 -4.68 9.63 -2.05
CA ARG A 67 -4.74 10.23 -0.71
C ARG A 67 -5.07 9.19 0.33
N ALA A 68 -4.56 9.40 1.53
CA ALA A 68 -4.84 8.59 2.70
C ALA A 68 -5.64 9.42 3.71
N TRP A 69 -6.67 8.81 4.27
CA TRP A 69 -7.60 9.43 5.19
C TRP A 69 -7.80 8.55 6.40
N ARG A 70 -8.05 9.15 7.55
CA ARG A 70 -8.52 8.46 8.76
C ARG A 70 -9.96 8.86 9.05
N LEU A 71 -10.78 7.87 9.32
CA LEU A 71 -12.20 8.05 9.63
C LEU A 71 -12.39 7.86 11.13
N TYR A 72 -13.00 8.86 11.77
CA TYR A 72 -13.35 8.80 13.19
C TYR A 72 -14.87 8.66 13.33
N ASP A 73 -15.29 7.77 14.21
CA ASP A 73 -16.71 7.58 14.53
C ASP A 73 -17.24 8.64 15.50
N ARG A 74 -18.53 8.56 15.84
CA ARG A 74 -19.18 9.49 16.76
C ARG A 74 -18.65 9.47 18.20
N ARG A 75 -17.85 8.46 18.55
CA ARG A 75 -17.15 8.36 19.84
C ARG A 75 -15.76 8.99 19.80
N ASP A 76 -15.40 9.66 18.71
CA ASP A 76 -14.05 10.16 18.42
C ASP A 76 -13.00 9.05 18.40
N LYS A 77 -13.38 7.86 17.91
CA LYS A 77 -12.47 6.74 17.74
C LYS A 77 -12.19 6.47 16.27
N ALA A 78 -10.90 6.28 15.96
CA ALA A 78 -10.47 5.87 14.63
C ALA A 78 -11.08 4.50 14.29
N THR A 79 -11.89 4.45 13.24
CA THR A 79 -12.62 3.25 12.83
C THR A 79 -12.02 2.55 11.61
N ALA A 80 -11.37 3.30 10.73
CA ALA A 80 -10.63 2.78 9.58
C ALA A 80 -9.74 3.86 8.95
N ASP A 81 -8.67 3.44 8.28
CA ASP A 81 -7.97 4.28 7.31
C ASP A 81 -8.46 3.94 5.90
N LEU A 82 -8.47 4.92 5.01
CA LEU A 82 -9.02 4.82 3.66
C LEU A 82 -8.04 5.40 2.65
N LEU A 83 -7.72 4.65 1.61
CA LEU A 83 -7.01 5.14 0.43
C LEU A 83 -8.00 5.46 -0.69
N SER A 84 -7.92 6.68 -1.21
CA SER A 84 -8.70 7.16 -2.35
C SER A 84 -7.80 7.55 -3.52
N THR A 85 -8.37 7.68 -4.71
CA THR A 85 -7.72 8.44 -5.78
C THR A 85 -7.64 9.92 -5.39
N LYS A 86 -6.71 10.66 -5.97
CA LYS A 86 -6.46 12.08 -5.63
C LYS A 86 -7.69 12.97 -5.82
N ASP A 87 -8.52 12.66 -6.78
CA ASP A 87 -9.71 13.40 -7.15
C ASP A 87 -10.96 13.03 -6.34
N GLU A 88 -10.84 12.10 -5.38
CA GLU A 88 -11.91 11.77 -4.44
C GLU A 88 -11.72 12.52 -3.12
N SER A 89 -12.84 12.99 -2.56
CA SER A 89 -12.91 13.52 -1.20
C SER A 89 -13.96 12.73 -0.41
N PRO A 90 -13.56 11.86 0.51
CA PRO A 90 -14.50 11.13 1.35
C PRO A 90 -15.40 12.04 2.21
N THR A 91 -14.99 13.29 2.43
CA THR A 91 -15.77 14.29 3.17
C THR A 91 -17.11 14.57 2.50
N ASP A 92 -17.14 14.54 1.16
CA ASP A 92 -18.31 14.92 0.36
C ASP A 92 -19.21 13.72 0.02
N MET A 93 -18.81 12.52 0.43
CA MET A 93 -19.57 11.30 0.14
C MET A 93 -20.67 11.08 1.17
N PRO A 94 -21.94 10.89 0.76
CA PRO A 94 -23.03 10.58 1.69
C PRO A 94 -22.89 9.19 2.31
N LYS A 95 -22.20 8.30 1.62
CA LYS A 95 -21.87 6.93 2.02
C LYS A 95 -20.47 6.58 1.55
N ILE A 96 -19.63 6.12 2.46
CA ILE A 96 -18.28 5.67 2.17
C ILE A 96 -18.27 4.15 2.09
N VAL A 97 -17.86 3.62 0.93
CA VAL A 97 -17.65 2.18 0.74
C VAL A 97 -16.18 1.88 1.01
N LEU A 98 -15.94 0.97 1.93
CA LEU A 98 -14.62 0.48 2.34
C LEU A 98 -14.41 -0.88 1.70
N ARG A 99 -13.55 -0.95 0.69
CA ARG A 99 -13.14 -2.19 0.02
C ARG A 99 -11.90 -2.77 0.68
N HIS A 100 -11.92 -4.06 0.96
CA HIS A 100 -10.72 -4.74 1.45
C HIS A 100 -9.59 -4.68 0.41
N MET A 101 -8.35 -4.55 0.86
CA MET A 101 -7.20 -4.29 -0.05
C MET A 101 -6.88 -5.46 -0.98
N THR A 102 -7.22 -6.69 -0.60
CA THR A 102 -6.87 -7.93 -1.32
C THR A 102 -8.05 -8.83 -1.61
N GLU A 103 -9.13 -8.79 -0.80
CA GLU A 103 -10.27 -9.69 -0.90
C GLU A 103 -11.49 -8.95 -1.45
N ALA A 104 -11.85 -9.28 -2.69
CA ALA A 104 -12.92 -8.61 -3.41
C ALA A 104 -14.31 -8.77 -2.79
N SER A 105 -14.56 -9.90 -2.09
CA SER A 105 -15.83 -10.18 -1.41
C SER A 105 -16.05 -9.37 -0.15
N LEU A 106 -14.96 -8.89 0.47
CA LEU A 106 -15.04 -8.16 1.73
C LEU A 106 -15.20 -6.66 1.48
N GLN A 107 -16.33 -6.14 1.93
CA GLN A 107 -16.62 -4.73 1.91
C GLN A 107 -17.47 -4.32 3.12
N ARG A 108 -17.32 -3.08 3.53
CA ARG A 108 -18.13 -2.41 4.56
C ARG A 108 -18.58 -1.06 4.05
N SER A 109 -19.74 -0.60 4.49
CA SER A 109 -20.22 0.75 4.19
C SER A 109 -20.43 1.53 5.47
N LEU A 110 -20.02 2.80 5.45
CA LEU A 110 -20.25 3.75 6.52
C LEU A 110 -21.15 4.87 5.98
N SER A 111 -22.17 5.23 6.74
CA SER A 111 -22.97 6.42 6.44
C SER A 111 -22.21 7.65 6.92
N ARG A 112 -22.26 8.75 6.18
CA ARG A 112 -21.62 10.03 6.58
C ARG A 112 -22.08 10.50 7.96
N LYS A 113 -23.33 10.24 8.32
CA LYS A 113 -23.88 10.57 9.64
C LYS A 113 -23.21 9.84 10.80
N ASP A 114 -22.57 8.70 10.56
CA ASP A 114 -21.90 7.90 11.59
C ASP A 114 -20.41 8.27 11.75
N ILE A 115 -19.93 9.18 10.89
CA ILE A 115 -18.56 9.67 10.89
C ILE A 115 -18.52 11.07 11.50
N LEU A 116 -17.71 11.24 12.53
CA LEU A 116 -17.45 12.53 13.17
C LEU A 116 -16.49 13.36 12.32
N GLU A 117 -15.35 12.76 11.95
CA GLU A 117 -14.24 13.44 11.28
C GLU A 117 -13.65 12.57 10.17
N VAL A 118 -13.18 13.21 9.11
CA VAL A 118 -12.37 12.62 8.03
C VAL A 118 -11.07 13.41 7.97
N GLU A 119 -10.01 12.83 8.47
CA GLU A 119 -8.69 13.46 8.59
C GLU A 119 -7.79 13.06 7.41
N PRO A 120 -7.20 14.03 6.67
CA PRO A 120 -6.16 13.72 5.68
C PRO A 120 -4.85 13.36 6.40
N LEU A 121 -4.28 12.18 6.08
CA LEU A 121 -3.05 11.69 6.71
C LEU A 121 -1.77 12.12 5.99
N GLN A 122 -1.87 12.64 4.77
CA GLN A 122 -0.71 13.06 3.99
C GLN A 122 -0.45 14.54 4.18
N ARG A 123 0.84 14.87 4.31
CA ARG A 123 1.32 16.24 4.42
C ARG A 123 2.38 16.49 3.36
N GLU A 124 2.33 17.66 2.72
CA GLU A 124 3.35 18.05 1.77
C GLU A 124 4.63 18.43 2.53
N ILE A 125 5.72 17.74 2.25
CA ILE A 125 7.02 17.95 2.88
C ILE A 125 7.96 18.68 1.93
N LEU A 126 7.93 18.31 0.65
CA LEU A 126 8.74 18.90 -0.40
C LEU A 126 7.86 19.41 -1.52
N LYS A 127 8.14 20.63 -1.98
CA LYS A 127 7.49 21.24 -3.13
C LYS A 127 8.56 21.89 -4.02
N ASP A 128 8.56 21.53 -5.30
CA ASP A 128 9.50 22.06 -6.30
C ASP A 128 10.97 21.99 -5.83
N GLY A 129 11.35 20.88 -5.18
CA GLY A 129 12.70 20.66 -4.67
C GLY A 129 13.04 21.40 -3.37
N ARG A 130 12.09 22.11 -2.78
CA ARG A 130 12.27 22.86 -1.53
C ARG A 130 11.51 22.20 -0.39
N LEU A 131 12.11 22.18 0.79
CA LEU A 131 11.45 21.78 2.02
C LEU A 131 10.39 22.86 2.38
N VAL A 132 9.13 22.42 2.51
CA VAL A 132 7.98 23.29 2.85
C VAL A 132 7.35 22.92 4.21
N TYR A 133 7.98 22.01 4.93
CA TYR A 133 7.52 21.52 6.23
C TYR A 133 8.62 21.67 7.26
N GLU A 134 8.28 22.25 8.40
CA GLU A 134 9.14 22.28 9.57
C GLU A 134 8.89 21.02 10.40
N PHE A 135 9.95 20.22 10.58
CA PHE A 135 9.86 18.98 11.36
C PHE A 135 9.76 19.33 12.84
N PRO A 136 8.75 18.77 13.53
CA PRO A 136 8.61 18.96 14.96
C PRO A 136 9.77 18.27 15.73
N ASP A 137 10.03 18.72 16.93
CA ASP A 137 10.96 18.06 17.82
C ASP A 137 10.42 16.72 18.34
N ILE A 138 11.26 15.98 19.06
CA ILE A 138 10.90 14.63 19.53
C ILE A 138 9.74 14.65 20.53
N GLU A 139 9.62 15.70 21.34
CA GLU A 139 8.54 15.81 22.32
C GLU A 139 7.20 16.08 21.64
N ALA A 140 7.17 16.93 20.62
CA ALA A 140 5.99 17.15 19.81
C ALA A 140 5.58 15.88 19.05
N ILE A 141 6.55 15.10 18.50
CA ILE A 141 6.27 13.81 17.83
C ILE A 141 5.67 12.81 18.84
N ARG A 142 6.20 12.75 20.08
CA ARG A 142 5.64 11.90 21.15
C ARG A 142 4.22 12.29 21.52
N ALA A 143 3.94 13.59 21.60
CA ALA A 143 2.59 14.10 21.88
C ALA A 143 1.59 13.70 20.80
N VAL A 144 1.96 13.86 19.52
CA VAL A 144 1.13 13.41 18.38
C VAL A 144 0.88 11.90 18.46
N ARG A 145 1.92 11.11 18.67
CA ARG A 145 1.77 9.64 18.81
C ARG A 145 0.83 9.28 19.97
N GLN A 146 0.93 9.98 21.09
CA GLN A 146 0.04 9.72 22.23
C GLN A 146 -1.40 10.06 21.92
N ALA A 147 -1.64 11.23 21.33
CA ALA A 147 -2.97 11.66 20.91
C ALA A 147 -3.61 10.67 19.91
N ASP A 148 -2.86 10.23 18.89
CA ASP A 148 -3.33 9.23 17.94
C ASP A 148 -3.66 7.89 18.62
N THR A 149 -2.81 7.46 19.56
CA THR A 149 -3.04 6.22 20.31
C THR A 149 -4.29 6.29 21.17
N ASP A 150 -4.56 7.45 21.79
CA ASP A 150 -5.73 7.65 22.64
C ASP A 150 -7.04 7.65 21.85
N ARG A 151 -6.99 8.04 20.58
CA ARG A 151 -8.11 7.96 19.65
C ARG A 151 -8.34 6.57 19.04
N LEU A 152 -7.46 5.58 19.27
CA LEU A 152 -7.74 4.20 18.87
C LEU A 152 -8.79 3.56 19.77
N ASP A 153 -9.61 2.67 19.19
CA ASP A 153 -10.56 1.84 19.95
C ASP A 153 -9.78 0.95 20.95
N PRO A 154 -10.26 0.81 22.20
CA PRO A 154 -9.61 -0.06 23.19
C PRO A 154 -9.38 -1.49 22.71
N GLY A 155 -10.26 -2.03 21.85
CA GLY A 155 -10.10 -3.35 21.27
C GLY A 155 -8.87 -3.48 20.38
N VAL A 156 -8.50 -2.42 19.66
CA VAL A 156 -7.28 -2.39 18.83
C VAL A 156 -6.01 -2.33 19.68
N LYS A 157 -6.08 -1.71 20.87
CA LYS A 157 -4.94 -1.53 21.78
C LYS A 157 -4.66 -2.73 22.70
N ARG A 158 -5.43 -3.81 22.59
CA ARG A 158 -5.21 -5.01 23.43
C ARG A 158 -3.86 -5.66 23.11
N LEU A 159 -3.17 -6.10 24.13
CA LEU A 159 -1.93 -6.87 23.98
C LEU A 159 -2.21 -8.31 23.55
N MET A 160 -3.35 -8.87 23.96
CA MET A 160 -3.79 -10.21 23.57
C MET A 160 -5.03 -10.12 22.68
N ASN A 161 -4.98 -10.81 21.56
CA ASN A 161 -6.06 -10.86 20.56
C ASN A 161 -6.60 -9.45 20.20
N PRO A 162 -5.74 -8.52 19.72
CA PRO A 162 -6.19 -7.19 19.34
C PRO A 162 -7.20 -7.29 18.18
N HIS A 163 -8.16 -6.37 18.19
CA HIS A 163 -9.00 -6.20 17.00
C HIS A 163 -8.17 -5.70 15.83
N ILE A 164 -8.48 -6.20 14.64
CA ILE A 164 -7.81 -5.75 13.41
C ILE A 164 -8.26 -4.32 13.10
N TYR A 165 -7.29 -3.42 12.97
CA TYR A 165 -7.52 -2.10 12.44
C TYR A 165 -7.54 -2.14 10.92
N HIS A 166 -8.63 -1.70 10.30
CA HIS A 166 -8.83 -1.85 8.87
C HIS A 166 -8.24 -0.68 8.08
N VAL A 167 -7.44 -1.01 7.07
CA VAL A 167 -7.04 -0.10 5.99
C VAL A 167 -7.76 -0.56 4.72
N SER A 168 -8.50 0.34 4.10
CA SER A 168 -9.40 0.02 3.00
C SER A 168 -9.15 0.91 1.77
N LEU A 169 -9.76 0.54 0.65
CA LEU A 169 -9.75 1.33 -0.58
C LEU A 169 -11.16 1.90 -0.83
N THR A 170 -11.23 3.08 -1.45
CA THR A 170 -12.48 3.52 -2.05
C THR A 170 -12.87 2.60 -3.21
N GLU A 171 -14.14 2.61 -3.60
CA GLU A 171 -14.61 1.84 -4.76
C GLU A 171 -13.82 2.19 -6.02
N LYS A 172 -13.58 3.46 -6.28
CA LYS A 172 -12.84 3.94 -7.46
C LYS A 172 -11.37 3.50 -7.44
N MET A 173 -10.70 3.61 -6.29
CA MET A 173 -9.31 3.12 -6.13
C MET A 173 -9.24 1.60 -6.33
N TRP A 174 -10.19 0.87 -5.78
CA TRP A 174 -10.28 -0.58 -5.94
C TRP A 174 -10.46 -0.98 -7.40
N GLN A 175 -11.40 -0.35 -8.11
CA GLN A 175 -11.64 -0.57 -9.54
C GLN A 175 -10.42 -0.27 -10.40
N LEU A 176 -9.72 0.86 -10.13
CA LEU A 176 -8.47 1.19 -10.80
C LEU A 176 -7.42 0.09 -10.63
N LYS A 177 -7.25 -0.40 -9.41
CA LYS A 177 -6.33 -1.50 -9.09
C LYS A 177 -6.71 -2.78 -9.85
N GLN A 178 -7.98 -3.19 -9.82
CA GLN A 178 -8.44 -4.40 -10.51
C GLN A 178 -8.28 -4.30 -12.02
N LYS A 179 -8.62 -3.17 -12.61
CA LYS A 179 -8.46 -2.91 -14.03
C LYS A 179 -7.00 -3.06 -14.49
N LEU A 180 -6.06 -2.51 -13.73
CA LEU A 180 -4.64 -2.64 -14.03
C LEU A 180 -4.13 -4.09 -13.86
N ILE A 181 -4.55 -4.79 -12.82
CA ILE A 181 -4.22 -6.20 -12.63
C ILE A 181 -4.69 -7.03 -13.83
N ALA A 182 -5.95 -6.84 -14.25
CA ALA A 182 -6.52 -7.55 -15.39
C ALA A 182 -5.78 -7.25 -16.69
N SER A 183 -5.50 -5.97 -16.96
CA SER A 183 -4.74 -5.53 -18.13
C SER A 183 -3.35 -6.17 -18.20
N MET A 184 -2.63 -6.19 -17.09
CA MET A 184 -1.28 -6.75 -17.04
C MET A 184 -1.26 -8.27 -17.14
N ARG A 185 -2.27 -8.96 -16.61
CA ARG A 185 -2.42 -10.41 -16.75
C ARG A 185 -2.80 -10.81 -18.16
N GLY A 186 -3.65 -10.03 -18.83
CA GLY A 186 -4.03 -10.25 -20.24
C GLY A 186 -2.91 -9.89 -21.24
N ALA A 187 -1.96 -9.04 -20.85
CA ALA A 187 -0.82 -8.65 -21.69
C ALA A 187 0.37 -9.63 -21.60
N VAL A 188 0.36 -10.62 -20.70
CA VAL A 188 1.36 -11.68 -20.66
C VAL A 188 0.99 -12.73 -21.72
N PRO A 189 1.76 -12.88 -22.84
CA PRO A 189 1.52 -13.94 -23.81
C PRO A 189 1.54 -15.30 -23.10
N GLY A 190 0.58 -16.14 -23.39
CA GLY A 190 0.21 -17.35 -22.69
C GLY A 190 1.37 -18.19 -22.20
N LYS A 191 1.35 -18.55 -20.94
CA LYS A 191 1.75 -19.89 -20.53
C LYS A 191 0.66 -20.83 -21.07
N GLU A 192 0.84 -21.32 -22.28
CA GLU A 192 0.18 -22.54 -22.73
C GLU A 192 0.41 -23.60 -21.68
N SER A 193 -0.68 -24.07 -21.10
CA SER A 193 -0.67 -25.26 -20.25
C SER A 193 -0.16 -26.42 -21.12
N SER A 194 1.13 -26.75 -20.99
CA SER A 194 1.65 -28.02 -21.48
C SER A 194 0.99 -29.13 -20.66
N ARG A 195 -0.22 -29.48 -21.01
CA ARG A 195 -0.76 -30.82 -20.71
C ARG A 195 0.10 -31.81 -21.49
N ARG A 196 1.05 -32.45 -20.81
CA ARG A 196 1.61 -33.70 -21.31
C ARG A 196 0.46 -34.70 -21.42
N PRO A 197 0.27 -35.35 -22.58
CA PRO A 197 -0.59 -36.53 -22.62
C PRO A 197 0.06 -37.61 -21.76
N ALA A 198 -0.76 -38.27 -20.97
CA ALA A 198 -0.38 -39.48 -20.27
C ALA A 198 -0.26 -40.60 -21.31
N ASP A 199 0.92 -41.17 -21.44
CA ASP A 199 1.15 -42.52 -21.93
C ASP A 199 1.23 -43.49 -20.74
#